data_5a1e583b869986ca7642bd1447493035
#
_entry.id   5a1e583b869986ca7642bd1447493035
#
_cell.length_a   1.000
_cell.length_b   1.000
_cell.length_c   1.000
_cell.angle_alpha   90.00
_cell.angle_beta   90.00
_cell.angle_gamma   90.00
#
_symmetry.space_group_name_H-M   'P 1'
#
loop_
_entity.id
_entity.type
_entity.pdbx_description
1 polymer ?
#
loop_
_entity_poly.entity_id
_entity_poly.type
_entity_poly.pdbx_seq_one_letter_code
_entity_poly.pdbx_strand_id
1 'polypeptide(L)'
;MRCAMDIPIKLKAYEKAAIDYLNRNAPEVYQEKNPGFRWASHTAARKSGIDWERISRIRIENEFSSEGFSDDDSSISHLTIDDQTYEKLRNDINQQLNMTRGVQKAFLARTIIKWGLEEMKPIARLTSYAHLVYGNKQDLSNADALKLCVDLFCDSGEDSDRAEIREQIRKLLMDYQQKMEGK
;
A
#
# COMPACT_ATOMS: atom_id res chain seq x y z
N MET A 1 23.04 1.33 -13.58
CA MET A 1 21.96 2.32 -13.43
C MET A 1 20.63 1.62 -13.64
N ARG A 2 19.72 1.63 -12.66
CA ARG A 2 18.36 1.10 -12.87
C ARG A 2 17.60 2.19 -13.62
N CYS A 3 17.18 1.91 -14.86
CA CYS A 3 16.32 2.84 -15.57
C CYS A 3 14.96 2.91 -14.85
N ALA A 4 14.49 4.11 -14.63
CA ALA A 4 13.17 4.36 -14.05
C ALA A 4 12.20 4.69 -15.18
N MET A 5 11.09 3.98 -15.23
CA MET A 5 10.01 4.24 -16.17
C MET A 5 9.03 5.24 -15.57
N ASP A 6 8.66 6.23 -16.35
CA ASP A 6 7.61 7.17 -15.99
C ASP A 6 6.27 6.70 -16.60
N ILE A 7 5.23 6.69 -15.74
CA ILE A 7 3.86 6.36 -16.13
C ILE A 7 3.01 7.62 -16.06
N PRO A 8 2.78 8.31 -17.18
CA PRO A 8 1.86 9.41 -17.23
C PRO A 8 0.42 8.89 -17.10
N ILE A 9 -0.33 9.40 -16.14
CA ILE A 9 -1.70 8.97 -15.87
C ILE A 9 -2.59 10.14 -15.47
N LYS A 10 -3.78 10.23 -16.08
CA LYS A 10 -4.82 11.13 -15.63
C LYS A 10 -5.61 10.44 -14.50
N LEU A 11 -5.50 10.99 -13.30
CA LEU A 11 -6.15 10.46 -12.11
C LEU A 11 -7.45 11.25 -11.83
N LYS A 12 -8.48 10.54 -11.38
CA LYS A 12 -9.69 11.12 -10.80
C LYS A 12 -9.42 11.63 -9.38
N ALA A 13 -10.29 12.48 -8.85
CA ALA A 13 -10.15 13.07 -7.52
C ALA A 13 -9.94 12.01 -6.43
N TYR A 14 -10.76 10.97 -6.39
CA TYR A 14 -10.60 9.88 -5.42
C TYR A 14 -9.29 9.07 -5.61
N GLU A 15 -8.79 8.93 -6.85
CA GLU A 15 -7.51 8.27 -7.12
C GLU A 15 -6.33 9.11 -6.62
N LYS A 16 -6.41 10.46 -6.74
CA LYS A 16 -5.43 11.39 -6.17
C LYS A 16 -5.40 11.28 -4.64
N ALA A 17 -6.59 11.27 -4.00
CA ALA A 17 -6.72 11.08 -2.56
C ALA A 17 -6.15 9.73 -2.10
N ALA A 18 -6.37 8.66 -2.87
CA ALA A 18 -5.83 7.34 -2.61
C ALA A 18 -4.29 7.29 -2.68
N ILE A 19 -3.70 7.94 -3.69
CA ILE A 19 -2.23 8.05 -3.80
C ILE A 19 -1.67 8.90 -2.65
N ASP A 20 -2.31 10.00 -2.31
CA ASP A 20 -1.88 10.84 -1.19
C ASP A 20 -1.91 10.06 0.13
N TYR A 21 -2.94 9.24 0.34
CA TYR A 21 -2.99 8.33 1.48
C TYR A 21 -1.83 7.32 1.47
N LEU A 22 -1.54 6.68 0.33
CA LEU A 22 -0.40 5.78 0.20
C LEU A 22 0.93 6.50 0.49
N ASN A 23 1.09 7.71 -0.02
CA ASN A 23 2.31 8.50 0.17
C ASN A 23 2.56 8.86 1.64
N ARG A 24 1.50 9.24 2.39
CA ARG A 24 1.60 9.56 3.82
C ARG A 24 1.95 8.36 4.68
N ASN A 25 1.53 7.17 4.27
CA ASN A 25 1.71 5.94 5.05
C ASN A 25 2.85 5.06 4.51
N ALA A 26 3.55 5.49 3.47
CA ALA A 26 4.68 4.75 2.92
C ALA A 26 5.86 4.71 3.90
N PRO A 27 6.59 3.58 3.99
CA PRO A 27 7.81 3.51 4.78
C PRO A 27 8.85 4.57 4.36
N GLU A 28 9.56 5.14 5.32
CA GLU A 28 10.54 6.22 5.13
C GLU A 28 11.63 5.91 4.10
N VAL A 29 11.95 4.64 3.88
CA VAL A 29 12.94 4.22 2.88
C VAL A 29 12.55 4.56 1.44
N TYR A 30 11.31 4.99 1.20
CA TYR A 30 10.77 5.36 -0.12
C TYR A 30 10.60 6.88 -0.29
N GLN A 31 11.40 7.71 0.33
CA GLN A 31 11.27 9.19 0.39
C GLN A 31 11.39 9.94 -0.96
N GLU A 32 11.27 9.24 -2.08
CA GLU A 32 11.27 9.87 -3.40
C GLU A 32 9.86 10.25 -3.86
N LYS A 33 9.77 10.83 -5.04
CA LYS A 33 8.50 11.20 -5.68
C LYS A 33 7.54 10.00 -5.73
N ASN A 34 6.33 10.15 -5.20
CA ASN A 34 5.30 9.12 -5.06
C ASN A 34 5.75 7.87 -4.27
N PRO A 35 6.21 8.06 -3.01
CA PRO A 35 6.78 6.99 -2.19
C PRO A 35 5.81 5.82 -2.00
N GLY A 36 4.50 6.10 -1.85
CA GLY A 36 3.47 5.08 -1.69
C GLY A 36 3.31 4.18 -2.91
N PHE A 37 3.33 4.75 -4.11
CA PHE A 37 3.26 3.96 -5.34
C PHE A 37 4.52 3.12 -5.54
N ARG A 38 5.70 3.66 -5.24
CA ARG A 38 6.97 2.92 -5.31
C ARG A 38 6.98 1.77 -4.32
N TRP A 39 6.60 2.02 -3.07
CA TRP A 39 6.47 0.97 -2.06
C TRP A 39 5.52 -0.13 -2.53
N ALA A 40 4.31 0.23 -2.99
CA ALA A 40 3.32 -0.72 -3.45
C ALA A 40 3.86 -1.58 -4.61
N SER A 41 4.45 -0.95 -5.63
CA SER A 41 4.98 -1.66 -6.79
C SER A 41 6.12 -2.61 -6.43
N HIS A 42 7.10 -2.16 -5.63
CA HIS A 42 8.24 -2.99 -5.22
C HIS A 42 7.81 -4.15 -4.32
N THR A 43 6.88 -3.90 -3.41
CA THR A 43 6.38 -4.95 -2.50
C THR A 43 5.54 -5.97 -3.25
N ALA A 44 4.64 -5.51 -4.14
CA ALA A 44 3.85 -6.39 -5.00
C ALA A 44 4.73 -7.28 -5.89
N ALA A 45 5.79 -6.73 -6.47
CA ALA A 45 6.71 -7.51 -7.30
C ALA A 45 7.48 -8.60 -6.54
N ARG A 46 7.63 -8.47 -5.23
CA ARG A 46 8.30 -9.47 -4.38
C ARG A 46 7.34 -10.51 -3.80
N LYS A 47 6.05 -10.21 -3.76
CA LYS A 47 5.03 -11.07 -3.19
C LYS A 47 4.51 -12.03 -4.26
N SER A 48 4.37 -13.32 -3.90
CA SER A 48 3.73 -14.34 -4.73
C SER A 48 2.27 -14.52 -4.33
N GLY A 49 1.45 -15.05 -5.22
CA GLY A 49 0.06 -15.42 -4.92
C GLY A 49 -0.91 -14.24 -4.82
N ILE A 50 -0.58 -13.08 -5.38
CA ILE A 50 -1.52 -11.97 -5.45
C ILE A 50 -2.64 -12.33 -6.44
N ASP A 51 -3.88 -12.23 -6.00
CA ASP A 51 -5.07 -12.37 -6.85
C ASP A 51 -5.35 -11.04 -7.56
N TRP A 52 -4.69 -10.86 -8.72
CA TRP A 52 -4.82 -9.64 -9.52
C TRP A 52 -6.21 -9.46 -10.12
N GLU A 53 -6.94 -10.56 -10.34
CA GLU A 53 -8.32 -10.50 -10.83
C GLU A 53 -9.22 -9.84 -9.78
N ARG A 54 -9.15 -10.31 -8.53
CA ARG A 54 -9.87 -9.70 -7.40
C ARG A 54 -9.46 -8.24 -7.20
N ILE A 55 -8.15 -7.95 -7.15
CA ILE A 55 -7.63 -6.59 -6.94
C ILE A 55 -8.12 -5.62 -8.02
N SER A 56 -8.11 -6.03 -9.28
CA SER A 56 -8.56 -5.16 -10.38
C SER A 56 -10.02 -4.72 -10.24
N ARG A 57 -10.88 -5.54 -9.63
CA ARG A 57 -12.32 -5.31 -9.42
C ARG A 57 -12.65 -4.47 -8.18
N ILE A 58 -11.66 -4.20 -7.30
CA ILE A 58 -11.89 -3.37 -6.10
C ILE A 58 -12.35 -1.97 -6.53
N ARG A 59 -13.38 -1.48 -5.86
CA ARG A 59 -13.90 -0.12 -6.02
C ARG A 59 -13.44 0.72 -4.83
N ILE A 60 -12.62 1.73 -5.11
CA ILE A 60 -12.04 2.62 -4.08
C ILE A 60 -12.76 3.96 -3.99
N GLU A 61 -13.72 4.22 -4.87
CA GLU A 61 -14.45 5.49 -4.97
C GLU A 61 -15.20 5.86 -3.68
N ASN A 62 -15.70 4.84 -2.98
CA ASN A 62 -16.46 5.04 -1.74
C ASN A 62 -15.58 5.15 -0.48
N GLU A 63 -14.30 4.86 -0.60
CA GLU A 63 -13.37 4.81 0.54
C GLU A 63 -12.55 6.11 0.67
N PHE A 64 -12.37 6.82 -0.43
CA PHE A 64 -11.56 8.02 -0.48
C PHE A 64 -12.40 9.24 -0.79
N SER A 65 -12.39 10.20 0.13
CA SER A 65 -12.97 11.51 -0.10
C SER A 65 -12.24 12.21 -1.23
N SER A 66 -13.01 12.87 -2.10
CA SER A 66 -12.47 13.76 -3.13
C SER A 66 -12.24 15.18 -2.61
N GLU A 67 -12.44 15.44 -1.29
CA GLU A 67 -12.22 16.76 -0.70
C GLU A 67 -10.77 17.23 -0.92
N GLY A 68 -10.63 18.42 -1.44
CA GLY A 68 -9.32 19.01 -1.77
C GLY A 68 -8.76 18.61 -3.15
N PHE A 69 -9.45 17.76 -3.90
CA PHE A 69 -9.10 17.39 -5.27
C PHE A 69 -10.24 17.68 -6.23
N SER A 70 -9.92 18.08 -7.45
CA SER A 70 -10.89 18.32 -8.50
C SER A 70 -10.74 17.34 -9.65
N ASP A 71 -11.86 16.84 -10.17
CA ASP A 71 -11.87 16.04 -11.39
C ASP A 71 -11.59 16.88 -12.64
N ASP A 72 -11.83 18.19 -12.56
CA ASP A 72 -11.53 19.14 -13.63
C ASP A 72 -10.04 19.48 -13.73
N ASP A 73 -9.24 19.11 -12.71
CA ASP A 73 -7.80 19.21 -12.78
C ASP A 73 -7.27 18.24 -13.86
N SER A 74 -7.01 18.82 -15.05
CA SER A 74 -6.54 18.10 -16.22
C SER A 74 -5.06 17.70 -16.11
N SER A 75 -4.41 17.94 -14.96
CA SER A 75 -3.01 17.61 -14.76
C SER A 75 -2.75 16.12 -14.90
N ILE A 76 -1.69 15.79 -15.63
CA ILE A 76 -1.19 14.43 -15.75
C ILE A 76 -0.26 14.19 -14.56
N SER A 77 -0.60 13.20 -13.75
CA SER A 77 0.28 12.69 -12.70
C SER A 77 1.34 11.77 -13.29
N HIS A 78 2.55 11.86 -12.79
CA HIS A 78 3.69 11.05 -13.21
C HIS A 78 4.07 10.08 -12.09
N LEU A 79 3.86 8.78 -12.30
CA LEU A 79 4.21 7.72 -11.37
C LEU A 79 5.48 7.02 -11.85
N THR A 80 6.45 6.86 -10.96
CA THR A 80 7.76 6.29 -11.32
C THR A 80 7.89 4.87 -10.79
N ILE A 81 8.33 3.96 -11.66
CA ILE A 81 8.59 2.55 -11.36
C ILE A 81 9.87 2.11 -12.07
N ASP A 82 10.65 1.18 -11.50
CA ASP A 82 11.78 0.61 -12.22
C ASP A 82 11.32 -0.41 -13.29
N ASP A 83 12.10 -0.51 -14.38
CA ASP A 83 11.74 -1.32 -15.53
C ASP A 83 11.53 -2.80 -15.20
N GLN A 84 12.33 -3.38 -14.29
CA GLN A 84 12.22 -4.78 -13.92
C GLN A 84 10.94 -5.05 -13.15
N THR A 85 10.62 -4.16 -12.20
CA THR A 85 9.38 -4.21 -11.42
C THR A 85 8.17 -4.05 -12.34
N TYR A 86 8.23 -3.11 -13.28
CA TYR A 86 7.18 -2.89 -14.26
C TYR A 86 6.91 -4.12 -15.12
N GLU A 87 7.94 -4.69 -15.74
CA GLU A 87 7.77 -5.85 -16.63
C GLU A 87 7.28 -7.08 -15.86
N LYS A 88 7.78 -7.31 -14.64
CA LYS A 88 7.29 -8.39 -13.79
C LYS A 88 5.81 -8.25 -13.49
N LEU A 89 5.37 -7.11 -12.96
CA LEU A 89 3.97 -6.87 -12.60
C LEU A 89 3.06 -6.92 -13.82
N ARG A 90 3.52 -6.37 -14.94
CA ARG A 90 2.81 -6.43 -16.22
C ARG A 90 2.56 -7.87 -16.66
N ASN A 91 3.57 -8.73 -16.57
CA ASN A 91 3.47 -10.13 -16.95
C ASN A 91 2.55 -10.89 -15.98
N ASP A 92 2.70 -10.71 -14.67
CA ASP A 92 1.87 -11.36 -13.65
C ASP A 92 0.38 -10.99 -13.81
N ILE A 93 0.09 -9.71 -13.99
CA ILE A 93 -1.28 -9.22 -14.20
C ILE A 93 -1.84 -9.71 -15.55
N ASN A 94 -1.03 -9.64 -16.61
CA ASN A 94 -1.46 -10.09 -17.95
C ASN A 94 -1.80 -11.58 -17.97
N GLN A 95 -1.00 -12.40 -17.30
CA GLN A 95 -1.19 -13.84 -17.23
C GLN A 95 -2.49 -14.19 -16.50
N GLN A 96 -2.81 -13.55 -15.38
CA GLN A 96 -4.03 -13.84 -14.62
C GLN A 96 -5.29 -13.31 -15.32
N LEU A 97 -5.21 -12.14 -15.94
CA LEU A 97 -6.38 -11.49 -16.57
C LEU A 97 -6.59 -11.87 -18.03
N ASN A 98 -5.71 -12.70 -18.63
CA ASN A 98 -5.77 -13.11 -20.04
C ASN A 98 -6.00 -11.95 -21.01
N MET A 99 -5.29 -10.82 -20.82
CA MET A 99 -5.48 -9.61 -21.62
C MET A 99 -4.87 -9.75 -23.01
N THR A 100 -5.68 -9.91 -24.04
CA THR A 100 -5.25 -10.13 -25.43
C THR A 100 -4.39 -8.99 -26.00
N ARG A 101 -4.57 -7.75 -25.56
CA ARG A 101 -3.80 -6.58 -25.97
C ARG A 101 -2.66 -6.20 -25.02
N GLY A 102 -2.42 -7.05 -24.01
CA GLY A 102 -1.49 -6.73 -22.91
C GLY A 102 -2.03 -5.66 -21.94
N VAL A 103 -1.38 -5.57 -20.81
CA VAL A 103 -1.74 -4.61 -19.74
C VAL A 103 -1.30 -3.21 -20.12
N GLN A 104 -2.25 -2.28 -20.18
CA GLN A 104 -1.95 -0.85 -20.40
C GLN A 104 -1.33 -0.24 -19.15
N LYS A 105 -0.41 0.73 -19.31
CA LYS A 105 0.31 1.41 -18.21
C LYS A 105 -0.64 2.01 -17.16
N ALA A 106 -1.69 2.69 -17.61
CA ALA A 106 -2.68 3.30 -16.71
C ALA A 106 -3.49 2.26 -15.92
N PHE A 107 -3.84 1.14 -16.53
CA PHE A 107 -4.53 0.05 -15.85
C PHE A 107 -3.62 -0.60 -14.81
N LEU A 108 -2.37 -0.90 -15.18
CA LEU A 108 -1.37 -1.43 -14.26
C LEU A 108 -1.19 -0.51 -13.05
N ALA A 109 -1.00 0.79 -13.27
CA ALA A 109 -0.83 1.75 -12.19
C ALA A 109 -2.03 1.77 -11.23
N ARG A 110 -3.27 1.79 -11.75
CA ARG A 110 -4.49 1.73 -10.94
C ARG A 110 -4.60 0.43 -10.14
N THR A 111 -4.22 -0.69 -10.74
CA THR A 111 -4.25 -2.00 -10.08
C THR A 111 -3.22 -2.06 -8.95
N ILE A 112 -2.02 -1.51 -9.15
CA ILE A 112 -0.99 -1.40 -8.10
C ILE A 112 -1.46 -0.50 -6.95
N ILE A 113 -2.09 0.64 -7.26
CA ILE A 113 -2.65 1.54 -6.23
C ILE A 113 -3.68 0.78 -5.38
N LYS A 114 -4.62 0.09 -5.99
CA LYS A 114 -5.64 -0.71 -5.30
C LYS A 114 -5.02 -1.78 -4.41
N TRP A 115 -4.02 -2.50 -4.93
CA TRP A 115 -3.30 -3.50 -4.16
C TRP A 115 -2.57 -2.87 -2.96
N GLY A 116 -1.87 -1.75 -3.16
CA GLY A 116 -1.18 -1.03 -2.09
C GLY A 116 -2.12 -0.59 -0.98
N LEU A 117 -3.32 -0.12 -1.33
CA LEU A 117 -4.35 0.24 -0.37
C LEU A 117 -4.82 -0.97 0.46
N GLU A 118 -5.07 -2.11 -0.18
CA GLU A 118 -5.45 -3.34 0.51
C GLU A 118 -4.35 -3.81 1.47
N GLU A 119 -3.11 -3.81 1.03
CA GLU A 119 -1.96 -4.23 1.83
C GLU A 119 -1.70 -3.27 3.00
N MET A 120 -1.95 -1.96 2.82
CA MET A 120 -1.70 -0.93 3.83
C MET A 120 -2.83 -0.79 4.86
N LYS A 121 -4.06 -1.20 4.54
CA LYS A 121 -5.24 -1.07 5.40
C LYS A 121 -5.04 -1.58 6.83
N PRO A 122 -4.48 -2.78 7.06
CA PRO A 122 -4.26 -3.27 8.42
C PRO A 122 -3.28 -2.39 9.20
N ILE A 123 -2.19 -1.97 8.57
CA ILE A 123 -1.14 -1.15 9.18
C ILE A 123 -1.66 0.25 9.53
N ALA A 124 -2.34 0.90 8.59
CA ALA A 124 -2.88 2.23 8.80
C ALA A 124 -4.01 2.25 9.84
N ARG A 125 -4.86 1.23 9.88
CA ARG A 125 -5.88 1.09 10.93
C ARG A 125 -5.26 0.89 12.30
N LEU A 126 -4.21 0.08 12.41
CA LEU A 126 -3.49 -0.13 13.66
C LEU A 126 -2.82 1.16 14.14
N THR A 127 -2.15 1.89 13.25
CA THR A 127 -1.51 3.16 13.56
C THR A 127 -2.54 4.21 14.00
N SER A 128 -3.66 4.33 13.28
CA SER A 128 -4.75 5.25 13.63
C SER A 128 -5.40 4.88 14.97
N TYR A 129 -5.60 3.59 15.23
CA TYR A 129 -6.15 3.10 16.49
C TYR A 129 -5.19 3.36 17.66
N ALA A 130 -3.88 3.17 17.45
CA ALA A 130 -2.86 3.50 18.43
C ALA A 130 -2.89 4.99 18.82
N HIS A 131 -2.97 5.86 17.86
CA HIS A 131 -3.09 7.32 18.11
C HIS A 131 -4.39 7.67 18.84
N LEU A 132 -5.47 6.97 18.56
CA LEU A 132 -6.78 7.21 19.19
C LEU A 132 -6.83 6.75 20.65
N VAL A 133 -6.24 5.60 20.96
CA VAL A 133 -6.26 4.98 22.29
C VAL A 133 -5.22 5.59 23.23
N TYR A 134 -4.04 5.89 22.72
CA TYR A 134 -2.90 6.36 23.52
C TYR A 134 -2.68 7.86 23.46
N GLY A 135 -3.44 8.56 22.59
CA GLY A 135 -3.29 10.00 22.39
C GLY A 135 -1.93 10.37 21.82
N ASN A 136 -1.70 11.65 21.60
CA ASN A 136 -0.40 12.21 21.22
C ASN A 136 0.59 12.21 22.41
N LYS A 137 0.75 11.10 23.12
CA LYS A 137 1.85 10.96 24.06
C LYS A 137 3.14 10.87 23.22
N GLN A 138 3.86 11.96 23.16
CA GLN A 138 5.11 12.14 22.42
C GLN A 138 6.22 11.17 22.83
N ASP A 139 5.98 10.34 23.86
CA ASP A 139 6.97 9.45 24.48
C ASP A 139 6.84 7.97 24.06
N LEU A 140 5.79 7.60 23.29
CA LEU A 140 5.70 6.24 22.77
C LEU A 140 6.33 6.19 21.38
N SER A 141 7.38 5.39 21.23
CA SER A 141 7.90 5.08 19.90
C SER A 141 6.79 4.43 19.05
N ASN A 142 6.80 4.66 17.74
CA ASN A 142 5.84 4.00 16.83
C ASN A 142 5.86 2.47 16.97
N ALA A 143 7.00 1.89 17.38
CA ALA A 143 7.15 0.46 17.65
C ALA A 143 6.38 0.02 18.90
N ASP A 144 6.42 0.79 19.98
CA ASP A 144 5.71 0.49 21.22
C ASP A 144 4.21 0.67 21.07
N ALA A 145 3.78 1.70 20.32
CA ALA A 145 2.38 1.90 19.99
C ALA A 145 1.83 0.74 19.13
N LEU A 146 2.60 0.26 18.17
CA LEU A 146 2.27 -0.89 17.34
C LEU A 146 2.18 -2.18 18.18
N LYS A 147 3.13 -2.40 19.09
CA LYS A 147 3.15 -3.55 20.00
C LYS A 147 1.94 -3.57 20.91
N LEU A 148 1.57 -2.45 21.52
CA LEU A 148 0.39 -2.33 22.36
C LEU A 148 -0.93 -2.55 21.59
N CYS A 149 -1.00 -2.09 20.35
CA CYS A 149 -2.15 -2.37 19.48
C CYS A 149 -2.27 -3.85 19.13
N VAL A 150 -1.14 -4.52 18.91
CA VAL A 150 -1.09 -5.97 18.67
C VAL A 150 -1.56 -6.73 19.91
N ASP A 151 -1.10 -6.36 21.10
CA ASP A 151 -1.47 -7.01 22.33
C ASP A 151 -2.99 -6.85 22.61
N LEU A 152 -3.54 -5.65 22.44
CA LEU A 152 -5.00 -5.40 22.58
C LEU A 152 -5.83 -6.17 21.53
N PHE A 153 -5.35 -6.27 20.30
CA PHE A 153 -6.02 -7.04 19.25
C PHE A 153 -5.92 -8.55 19.49
N CYS A 154 -4.86 -9.00 20.16
CA CYS A 154 -4.63 -10.39 20.56
C CYS A 154 -5.55 -10.83 21.70
N ASP A 155 -5.91 -9.93 22.61
CA ASP A 155 -6.78 -10.23 23.77
C ASP A 155 -8.27 -10.21 23.42
N SER A 156 -8.66 -9.71 22.23
CA SER A 156 -10.06 -9.44 21.91
C SER A 156 -10.82 -10.52 21.16
N GLY A 157 -10.47 -11.83 21.24
CA GLY A 157 -11.38 -12.94 20.90
C GLY A 157 -11.06 -13.89 19.75
N GLU A 158 -11.79 -14.99 19.70
CA GLU A 158 -11.55 -16.27 19.03
C GLU A 158 -12.05 -16.38 17.57
N ASP A 159 -11.72 -15.47 16.64
CA ASP A 159 -12.04 -15.67 15.23
C ASP A 159 -10.82 -16.12 14.44
N SER A 160 -11.00 -17.13 13.57
CA SER A 160 -9.93 -17.72 12.73
C SER A 160 -9.22 -16.67 11.85
N ASP A 161 -9.99 -15.70 11.32
CA ASP A 161 -9.44 -14.61 10.48
C ASP A 161 -8.57 -13.65 11.29
N ARG A 162 -8.89 -13.47 12.59
CA ARG A 162 -8.07 -12.71 13.53
C ARG A 162 -6.76 -13.42 13.87
N ALA A 163 -6.74 -14.76 13.86
CA ALA A 163 -5.52 -15.52 14.11
C ALA A 163 -4.51 -15.37 12.97
N GLU A 164 -4.95 -15.33 11.73
CA GLU A 164 -4.08 -15.12 10.56
C GLU A 164 -3.54 -13.69 10.50
N ILE A 165 -4.37 -12.68 10.74
CA ILE A 165 -3.96 -11.28 10.87
C ILE A 165 -2.96 -11.11 12.02
N ARG A 166 -3.20 -11.77 13.15
CA ARG A 166 -2.33 -11.80 14.33
C ARG A 166 -0.94 -12.32 14.02
N GLU A 167 -0.84 -13.40 13.27
CA GLU A 167 0.44 -14.02 12.90
C GLU A 167 1.21 -13.14 11.89
N GLN A 168 0.53 -12.52 10.95
CA GLN A 168 1.15 -11.58 10.01
C GLN A 168 1.69 -10.33 10.72
N ILE A 169 0.95 -9.80 11.69
CA ILE A 169 1.38 -8.65 12.51
C ILE A 169 2.60 -9.02 13.36
N ARG A 170 2.62 -10.22 13.98
CA ARG A 170 3.79 -10.70 14.74
C ARG A 170 5.03 -10.80 13.85
N LYS A 171 4.91 -11.36 12.65
CA LYS A 171 6.03 -11.45 11.70
C LYS A 171 6.54 -10.06 11.32
N LEU A 172 5.66 -9.12 11.00
CA LEU A 172 6.04 -7.75 10.68
C LEU A 172 6.77 -7.04 11.83
N LEU A 173 6.32 -7.26 13.08
CA LEU A 173 6.97 -6.70 14.28
C LEU A 173 8.32 -7.32 14.55
N MET A 174 8.45 -8.64 14.39
CA MET A 174 9.74 -9.33 14.55
C MET A 174 10.75 -8.88 13.50
N ASP A 175 10.32 -8.74 12.23
CA ASP A 175 11.17 -8.22 11.16
C ASP A 175 11.59 -6.76 11.40
N TYR A 176 10.71 -5.96 11.97
CA TYR A 176 11.02 -4.57 12.33
C TYR A 176 12.00 -4.49 13.51
N GLN A 177 11.81 -5.29 14.56
CA GLN A 177 12.71 -5.37 15.70
C GLN A 177 14.11 -5.84 15.28
N GLN A 178 14.23 -6.89 14.47
CA GLN A 178 15.52 -7.36 13.97
C GLN A 178 16.28 -6.31 13.16
N LYS A 179 15.55 -5.48 12.39
CA LYS A 179 16.16 -4.37 11.64
C LYS A 179 16.63 -3.22 12.53
N MET A 180 16.00 -3.03 13.68
CA MET A 180 16.37 -1.98 14.63
C MET A 180 17.53 -2.42 15.56
N GLU A 181 17.60 -3.70 15.91
CA GLU A 181 18.67 -4.28 16.75
C GLU A 181 19.97 -4.54 15.96
N GLY A 182 19.88 -4.61 14.64
CA GLY A 182 21.04 -4.80 13.74
C GLY A 182 21.71 -3.48 13.29
N LYS A 183 21.35 -2.34 13.88
CA LYS A 183 22.01 -1.04 13.72
C LYS A 183 22.69 -0.63 15.00
#